data_6bb17c507bb264c3dab28d8b4f6adf11
#
_entry.id   6bb17c507bb264c3dab28d8b4f6adf11
#
_cell.length_a   1.000
_cell.length_b   1.000
_cell.length_c   1.000
_cell.angle_alpha   90.00
_cell.angle_beta   90.00
_cell.angle_gamma   90.00
#
_symmetry.space_group_name_H-M   'P 1'
#
loop_
_entity.id
_entity.type
_entity.pdbx_description
1 polymer ?
#
loop_
_entity_poly.entity_id
_entity_poly.type
_entity_poly.pdbx_seq_one_letter_code
_entity_poly.pdbx_strand_id
1 'polypeptide(L)'
;MIKRFFLTIWLQIWFYFLAAIQIVIYFPFLVIILLFPNGYNMLYWVARNLWARIILHGSGYYVKVQNKDKLTSETNCLIIANHSSHMDPFLMLILNKKPFKFVGKKELYSLPLFGYLYKKAAIMVDRSDPKSRYAVYGRANKMLEEGYNVCIFPEVHYWDDTVLLQEFKRGAFKIAIDNNLPIIPLVFYDLKLKHPWYPKFGSLGKLRVKVLDKINVDGLKEEDIPMLTKKAFDIIKLELENDPRKAAIKATEKWKKILA
;
A
#
# COMPACT_ATOMS: atom_id res chain seq x y z
N MET A 1 -8.60 -19.61 24.17
CA MET A 1 -9.75 -18.75 23.87
C MET A 1 -9.51 -17.28 24.23
N ILE A 2 -9.17 -16.95 25.47
CA ILE A 2 -8.95 -15.58 25.98
C ILE A 2 -7.90 -14.80 25.18
N LYS A 3 -6.70 -15.37 24.95
CA LYS A 3 -5.64 -14.71 24.18
C LYS A 3 -6.07 -14.33 22.76
N ARG A 4 -6.86 -15.18 22.10
CA ARG A 4 -7.39 -14.92 20.77
C ARG A 4 -8.42 -13.78 20.76
N PHE A 5 -9.25 -13.72 21.78
CA PHE A 5 -10.23 -12.63 21.99
C PHE A 5 -9.51 -11.27 22.10
N PHE A 6 -8.51 -11.16 22.99
CA PHE A 6 -7.72 -9.94 23.13
C PHE A 6 -6.97 -9.56 21.84
N LEU A 7 -6.46 -10.55 21.12
CA LEU A 7 -5.79 -10.30 19.84
C LEU A 7 -6.76 -9.72 18.79
N THR A 8 -8.00 -10.25 18.72
CA THR A 8 -9.03 -9.74 17.82
C THR A 8 -9.41 -8.30 18.16
N ILE A 9 -9.63 -8.01 19.46
CA ILE A 9 -9.91 -6.66 19.91
C ILE A 9 -8.79 -5.71 19.49
N TRP A 10 -7.55 -6.07 19.79
CA TRP A 10 -6.41 -5.19 19.51
C TRP A 10 -6.13 -5.01 18.01
N LEU A 11 -6.08 -6.09 17.24
CA LEU A 11 -5.71 -6.03 15.82
C LEU A 11 -6.80 -5.50 14.91
N GLN A 12 -8.08 -5.61 15.30
CA GLN A 12 -9.20 -5.13 14.50
C GLN A 12 -9.92 -3.97 15.15
N ILE A 13 -10.57 -4.17 16.30
CA ILE A 13 -11.42 -3.14 16.90
C ILE A 13 -10.59 -1.89 17.21
N TRP A 14 -9.44 -2.04 17.85
CA TRP A 14 -8.58 -0.92 18.20
C TRP A 14 -8.00 -0.21 16.97
N PHE A 15 -7.55 -0.99 15.98
CA PHE A 15 -7.08 -0.44 14.72
C PHE A 15 -8.14 0.40 14.01
N TYR A 16 -9.36 -0.14 13.82
CA TYR A 16 -10.44 0.60 13.18
C TYR A 16 -10.91 1.78 14.00
N PHE A 17 -10.92 1.66 15.34
CA PHE A 17 -11.20 2.78 16.22
C PHE A 17 -10.20 3.92 16.03
N LEU A 18 -8.90 3.64 16.06
CA LEU A 18 -7.86 4.64 15.80
C LEU A 18 -8.00 5.26 14.42
N ALA A 19 -8.29 4.46 13.40
CA ALA A 19 -8.47 4.97 12.05
C ALA A 19 -9.69 5.90 11.95
N ALA A 20 -10.83 5.50 12.50
CA ALA A 20 -12.08 6.23 12.41
C ALA A 20 -12.09 7.51 13.26
N ILE A 21 -11.64 7.45 14.51
CA ILE A 21 -11.68 8.62 15.41
C ILE A 21 -10.84 9.78 14.88
N GLN A 22 -9.68 9.48 14.31
CA GLN A 22 -8.83 10.51 13.70
C GLN A 22 -9.47 11.14 12.46
N ILE A 23 -10.18 10.35 11.64
CA ILE A 23 -10.92 10.89 10.50
C ILE A 23 -11.98 11.87 10.99
N VAL A 24 -12.77 11.49 12.01
CA VAL A 24 -13.80 12.37 12.60
C VAL A 24 -13.18 13.68 13.09
N ILE A 25 -12.06 13.61 13.82
CA ILE A 25 -11.36 14.79 14.37
C ILE A 25 -10.80 15.68 13.27
N TYR A 26 -10.13 15.09 12.26
CA TYR A 26 -9.44 15.88 11.24
C TYR A 26 -10.36 16.35 10.11
N PHE A 27 -11.49 15.69 9.89
CA PHE A 27 -12.36 15.93 8.74
C PHE A 27 -12.75 17.40 8.54
N PRO A 28 -13.27 18.15 9.54
CA PRO A 28 -13.66 19.55 9.33
C PRO A 28 -12.48 20.41 8.88
N PHE A 29 -11.30 20.22 9.45
CA PHE A 29 -10.08 20.95 9.08
C PHE A 29 -9.60 20.56 7.67
N LEU A 30 -9.64 19.27 7.34
CA LEU A 30 -9.19 18.78 6.04
C LEU A 30 -10.12 19.23 4.90
N VAL A 31 -11.42 19.35 5.15
CA VAL A 31 -12.36 19.89 4.17
C VAL A 31 -12.01 21.35 3.85
N ILE A 32 -11.75 22.16 4.88
CA ILE A 32 -11.33 23.58 4.71
C ILE A 32 -10.01 23.63 3.94
N ILE A 33 -9.01 22.85 4.34
CA ILE A 33 -7.70 22.79 3.68
C ILE A 33 -7.83 22.47 2.18
N LEU A 34 -8.73 21.57 1.82
CA LEU A 34 -8.94 21.15 0.43
C LEU A 34 -9.59 22.21 -0.48
N LEU A 35 -10.05 23.33 0.09
CA LEU A 35 -10.55 24.48 -0.68
C LEU A 35 -9.41 25.39 -1.19
N PHE A 36 -8.21 25.27 -0.61
CA PHE A 36 -7.05 26.09 -0.96
C PHE A 36 -6.18 25.46 -2.05
N PRO A 37 -5.45 26.26 -2.84
CA PRO A 37 -4.38 25.75 -3.70
C PRO A 37 -3.40 24.90 -2.88
N ASN A 38 -2.93 23.79 -3.43
CA ASN A 38 -2.08 22.82 -2.74
C ASN A 38 -2.71 22.10 -1.52
N GLY A 39 -4.03 22.19 -1.33
CA GLY A 39 -4.74 21.54 -0.23
C GLY A 39 -4.47 20.03 -0.16
N TYR A 40 -4.23 19.37 -1.31
CA TYR A 40 -3.85 17.96 -1.32
C TYR A 40 -2.49 17.70 -0.66
N ASN A 41 -1.51 18.55 -0.83
CA ASN A 41 -0.19 18.39 -0.20
C ASN A 41 -0.30 18.48 1.34
N MET A 42 -1.19 19.34 1.85
CA MET A 42 -1.49 19.43 3.27
C MET A 42 -2.28 18.22 3.78
N LEU A 43 -3.28 17.75 3.02
CA LEU A 43 -3.99 16.50 3.31
C LEU A 43 -3.00 15.34 3.40
N TYR A 44 -2.10 15.23 2.43
CA TYR A 44 -1.06 14.20 2.42
C TYR A 44 -0.12 14.33 3.63
N TRP A 45 0.28 15.54 3.99
CA TRP A 45 1.11 15.78 5.16
C TRP A 45 0.44 15.30 6.45
N VAL A 46 -0.85 15.61 6.64
CA VAL A 46 -1.64 15.13 7.79
C VAL A 46 -1.77 13.60 7.75
N ALA A 47 -2.12 13.04 6.60
CA ALA A 47 -2.24 11.58 6.44
C ALA A 47 -0.94 10.85 6.77
N ARG A 48 0.21 11.40 6.35
CA ARG A 48 1.53 10.82 6.55
C ARG A 48 2.07 11.02 7.98
N ASN A 49 1.98 12.24 8.52
CA ASN A 49 2.69 12.60 9.74
C ASN A 49 1.85 12.45 11.01
N LEU A 50 0.53 12.50 10.88
CA LEU A 50 -0.40 12.30 12.00
C LEU A 50 -1.13 10.97 11.85
N TRP A 51 -2.03 10.84 10.90
CA TRP A 51 -2.93 9.71 10.79
C TRP A 51 -2.21 8.36 10.72
N ALA A 52 -1.31 8.18 9.76
CA ALA A 52 -0.59 6.91 9.59
C ALA A 52 0.35 6.61 10.77
N ARG A 53 1.03 7.62 11.32
CA ARG A 53 1.93 7.43 12.46
C ARG A 53 1.18 7.06 13.73
N ILE A 54 0.07 7.76 14.02
CA ILE A 54 -0.74 7.47 15.20
C ILE A 54 -1.35 6.07 15.09
N ILE A 55 -1.82 5.66 13.90
CA ILE A 55 -2.33 4.29 13.69
C ILE A 55 -1.23 3.26 13.93
N LEU A 56 -0.07 3.40 13.30
CA LEU A 56 1.02 2.43 13.44
C LEU A 56 1.55 2.36 14.87
N HIS A 57 1.90 3.50 15.47
CA HIS A 57 2.45 3.53 16.82
C HIS A 57 1.40 3.21 17.89
N GLY A 58 0.18 3.75 17.75
CA GLY A 58 -0.94 3.48 18.64
C GLY A 58 -1.42 2.02 18.60
N SER A 59 -1.16 1.32 17.49
CA SER A 59 -1.36 -0.13 17.38
C SER A 59 -0.15 -0.94 17.85
N GLY A 60 0.88 -0.31 18.42
CA GLY A 60 2.05 -0.98 18.99
C GLY A 60 3.12 -1.38 17.98
N TYR A 61 3.16 -0.73 16.80
CA TYR A 61 4.17 -0.98 15.78
C TYR A 61 5.19 0.15 15.68
N TYR A 62 6.44 -0.22 15.42
CA TYR A 62 7.50 0.72 15.04
C TYR A 62 8.20 0.23 13.77
N VAL A 63 8.55 1.15 12.89
CA VAL A 63 9.01 0.82 11.53
C VAL A 63 10.51 0.99 11.41
N LYS A 64 11.18 -0.03 10.88
CA LYS A 64 12.60 0.02 10.48
C LYS A 64 12.70 -0.14 8.96
N VAL A 65 13.29 0.86 8.32
CA VAL A 65 13.45 0.91 6.87
C VAL A 65 14.91 0.69 6.50
N GLN A 66 15.14 -0.19 5.53
CA GLN A 66 16.44 -0.40 4.88
C GLN A 66 16.44 0.31 3.52
N ASN A 67 17.58 0.88 3.13
CA ASN A 67 17.79 1.59 1.87
C ASN A 67 16.76 2.73 1.63
N LYS A 68 16.46 3.48 2.67
CA LYS A 68 15.45 4.55 2.62
C LYS A 68 15.83 5.67 1.64
N ASP A 69 17.11 5.91 1.45
CA ASP A 69 17.69 6.85 0.51
C ASP A 69 17.24 6.60 -0.93
N LYS A 70 17.07 5.34 -1.34
CA LYS A 70 16.57 4.97 -2.68
C LYS A 70 15.16 5.51 -2.98
N LEU A 71 14.35 5.71 -1.95
CA LEU A 71 12.98 6.23 -2.10
C LEU A 71 12.91 7.75 -2.13
N THR A 72 13.87 8.44 -1.53
CA THR A 72 13.83 9.90 -1.38
C THR A 72 14.35 10.66 -2.59
N SER A 73 15.11 10.02 -3.45
CA SER A 73 15.77 10.63 -4.62
C SER A 73 14.89 10.68 -5.88
N GLU A 74 13.85 9.84 -5.95
CA GLU A 74 13.09 9.70 -7.19
C GLU A 74 11.86 10.62 -7.21
N THR A 75 11.75 11.37 -8.31
CA THR A 75 10.56 12.15 -8.68
C THR A 75 9.88 11.48 -9.85
N ASN A 76 8.53 11.48 -9.88
CA ASN A 76 7.76 10.84 -10.93
C ASN A 76 8.10 9.36 -11.08
N CYS A 77 7.69 8.56 -10.12
CA CYS A 77 7.89 7.12 -10.11
C CYS A 77 6.59 6.37 -9.79
N LEU A 78 6.56 5.11 -10.19
CA LEU A 78 5.57 4.15 -9.73
C LEU A 78 6.13 3.40 -8.51
N ILE A 79 5.42 3.47 -7.39
CA ILE A 79 5.79 2.75 -6.17
C ILE A 79 4.93 1.51 -6.05
N ILE A 80 5.54 0.35 -5.90
CA ILE A 80 4.84 -0.92 -5.71
C ILE A 80 5.29 -1.61 -4.42
N ALA A 81 4.41 -2.41 -3.82
CA ALA A 81 4.75 -3.27 -2.69
C ALA A 81 3.87 -4.51 -2.66
N ASN A 82 4.30 -5.53 -1.90
CA ASN A 82 3.45 -6.64 -1.52
C ASN A 82 2.33 -6.17 -0.57
N HIS A 83 1.16 -6.84 -0.63
CA HIS A 83 -0.06 -6.42 0.06
C HIS A 83 -0.70 -7.56 0.85
N SER A 84 -0.57 -7.52 2.16
CA SER A 84 -0.95 -8.62 3.05
C SER A 84 -1.65 -8.18 4.33
N SER A 85 -1.94 -6.87 4.47
CA SER A 85 -2.50 -6.29 5.69
C SER A 85 -3.24 -4.98 5.45
N HIS A 86 -4.23 -4.68 6.30
CA HIS A 86 -4.83 -3.35 6.40
C HIS A 86 -3.82 -2.24 6.76
N MET A 87 -2.67 -2.62 7.32
CA MET A 87 -1.61 -1.68 7.71
C MET A 87 -0.69 -1.27 6.55
N ASP A 88 -0.70 -1.98 5.42
CA ASP A 88 0.21 -1.69 4.30
C ASP A 88 0.07 -0.27 3.74
N PRO A 89 -1.13 0.30 3.55
CA PRO A 89 -1.27 1.68 3.10
C PRO A 89 -0.65 2.71 4.06
N PHE A 90 -0.69 2.45 5.37
CA PHE A 90 -0.09 3.34 6.37
C PHE A 90 1.44 3.26 6.36
N LEU A 91 2.01 2.08 6.12
CA LEU A 91 3.46 1.98 5.85
C LEU A 91 3.84 2.78 4.61
N MET A 92 3.07 2.64 3.53
CA MET A 92 3.32 3.39 2.30
C MET A 92 3.32 4.90 2.55
N LEU A 93 2.34 5.41 3.31
CA LEU A 93 2.26 6.83 3.66
C LEU A 93 3.49 7.33 4.43
N ILE A 94 3.91 6.64 5.50
CA ILE A 94 5.02 7.12 6.33
C ILE A 94 6.38 7.05 5.63
N LEU A 95 6.53 6.15 4.66
CA LEU A 95 7.78 5.97 3.92
C LEU A 95 8.02 7.11 2.93
N ASN A 96 6.98 7.55 2.24
CA ASN A 96 7.10 8.49 1.14
C ASN A 96 6.97 9.93 1.64
N LYS A 97 8.01 10.75 1.41
CA LYS A 97 7.96 12.18 1.69
C LYS A 97 7.22 12.94 0.60
N LYS A 98 7.44 12.57 -0.66
CA LYS A 98 6.76 13.14 -1.81
C LYS A 98 5.31 12.64 -1.86
N PRO A 99 4.34 13.53 -2.06
CA PRO A 99 2.94 13.12 -2.22
C PRO A 99 2.74 12.15 -3.38
N PHE A 100 1.89 11.17 -3.16
CA PHE A 100 1.49 10.20 -4.17
C PHE A 100 -0.01 9.94 -4.12
N LYS A 101 -0.55 9.39 -5.19
CA LYS A 101 -1.93 8.90 -5.25
C LYS A 101 -1.96 7.37 -5.25
N PHE A 102 -2.82 6.79 -4.42
CA PHE A 102 -3.09 5.36 -4.50
C PHE A 102 -3.96 5.01 -5.71
N VAL A 103 -3.71 3.87 -6.32
CA VAL A 103 -4.73 3.21 -7.14
C VAL A 103 -5.52 2.28 -6.24
N GLY A 104 -6.79 2.61 -6.00
CA GLY A 104 -7.56 1.97 -4.95
C GLY A 104 -9.00 1.60 -5.34
N LYS A 105 -9.65 0.84 -4.49
CA LYS A 105 -11.00 0.32 -4.68
C LYS A 105 -12.06 1.41 -4.62
N LYS A 106 -13.01 1.39 -5.56
CA LYS A 106 -14.17 2.30 -5.60
C LYS A 106 -15.06 2.19 -4.36
N GLU A 107 -15.18 1.00 -3.77
CA GLU A 107 -16.04 0.72 -2.63
C GLU A 107 -15.68 1.54 -1.39
N LEU A 108 -14.41 1.89 -1.23
CA LEU A 108 -13.94 2.73 -0.12
C LEU A 108 -14.50 4.16 -0.19
N TYR A 109 -14.99 4.56 -1.35
CA TYR A 109 -15.62 5.87 -1.55
C TYR A 109 -16.96 6.02 -0.82
N SER A 110 -17.68 4.93 -0.57
CA SER A 110 -18.95 4.95 0.14
C SER A 110 -18.84 5.12 1.67
N LEU A 111 -17.60 5.03 2.20
CA LEU A 111 -17.40 5.18 3.65
C LEU A 111 -17.62 6.64 4.07
N PRO A 112 -18.45 6.89 5.13
CA PRO A 112 -18.73 8.24 5.61
C PRO A 112 -17.43 9.00 5.96
N LEU A 113 -17.37 10.28 5.65
CA LEU A 113 -16.23 11.19 5.85
C LEU A 113 -14.96 10.76 5.10
N PHE A 114 -14.51 9.50 5.31
CA PHE A 114 -13.33 8.93 4.65
C PHE A 114 -13.45 8.94 3.15
N GLY A 115 -14.61 8.57 2.60
CA GLY A 115 -14.85 8.52 1.17
C GLY A 115 -14.60 9.88 0.47
N TYR A 116 -14.96 10.98 1.12
CA TYR A 116 -14.68 12.32 0.60
C TYR A 116 -13.17 12.59 0.50
N LEU A 117 -12.41 12.29 1.55
CA LEU A 117 -10.95 12.45 1.58
C LEU A 117 -10.27 11.48 0.62
N TYR A 118 -10.75 10.24 0.58
CA TYR A 118 -10.22 9.19 -0.29
C TYR A 118 -10.38 9.52 -1.77
N LYS A 119 -11.48 10.17 -2.16
CA LYS A 119 -11.70 10.67 -3.53
C LYS A 119 -10.62 11.64 -3.98
N LYS A 120 -10.04 12.40 -3.07
CA LYS A 120 -8.92 13.32 -3.34
C LYS A 120 -7.56 12.60 -3.32
N ALA A 121 -7.45 11.52 -2.57
CA ALA A 121 -6.19 10.81 -2.32
C ALA A 121 -5.95 9.60 -3.24
N ALA A 122 -6.96 9.10 -3.95
CA ALA A 122 -6.86 7.88 -4.73
C ALA A 122 -7.41 8.02 -6.16
N ILE A 123 -6.76 7.31 -7.06
CA ILE A 123 -7.27 7.00 -8.40
C ILE A 123 -8.18 5.78 -8.24
N MET A 124 -9.48 6.01 -8.26
CA MET A 124 -10.46 4.96 -8.01
C MET A 124 -10.62 4.02 -9.20
N VAL A 125 -10.72 2.74 -8.91
CA VAL A 125 -10.96 1.68 -9.90
C VAL A 125 -12.18 0.86 -9.50
N ASP A 126 -13.15 0.80 -10.38
CA ASP A 126 -14.12 -0.27 -10.39
C ASP A 126 -13.50 -1.47 -11.12
N ARG A 127 -13.15 -2.50 -10.37
CA ARG A 127 -12.43 -3.67 -10.90
C ARG A 127 -13.32 -4.60 -11.72
N SER A 128 -14.64 -4.50 -11.55
CA SER A 128 -15.64 -5.26 -12.30
C SER A 128 -15.91 -4.64 -13.66
N ASP A 129 -15.70 -3.32 -13.82
CA ASP A 129 -15.97 -2.58 -15.06
C ASP A 129 -14.71 -2.41 -15.91
N PRO A 130 -14.64 -2.98 -17.12
CA PRO A 130 -13.52 -2.81 -18.05
C PRO A 130 -13.25 -1.35 -18.43
N LYS A 131 -14.30 -0.53 -18.59
CA LYS A 131 -14.16 0.91 -18.92
C LYS A 131 -13.49 1.67 -17.77
N SER A 132 -13.88 1.37 -16.52
CA SER A 132 -13.26 1.96 -15.34
C SER A 132 -11.80 1.56 -15.21
N ARG A 133 -11.45 0.28 -15.50
CA ARG A 133 -10.07 -0.19 -15.52
C ARG A 133 -9.22 0.54 -16.56
N TYR A 134 -9.78 0.79 -17.74
CA TYR A 134 -9.07 1.55 -18.77
C TYR A 134 -8.91 3.04 -18.40
N ALA A 135 -9.93 3.65 -17.84
CA ALA A 135 -9.91 5.06 -17.43
C ALA A 135 -8.89 5.37 -16.32
N VAL A 136 -8.36 4.34 -15.63
CA VAL A 136 -7.28 4.50 -14.64
C VAL A 136 -6.02 5.06 -15.27
N TYR A 137 -5.68 4.64 -16.48
CA TYR A 137 -4.46 5.09 -17.17
C TYR A 137 -4.47 6.60 -17.38
N GLY A 138 -5.55 7.15 -17.97
CA GLY A 138 -5.68 8.61 -18.16
C GLY A 138 -5.68 9.39 -16.85
N ARG A 139 -6.29 8.83 -15.78
CA ARG A 139 -6.26 9.49 -14.46
C ARG A 139 -4.88 9.43 -13.81
N ALA A 140 -4.13 8.34 -14.01
CA ALA A 140 -2.76 8.23 -13.53
C ALA A 140 -1.85 9.25 -14.25
N ASN A 141 -1.96 9.37 -15.57
CA ASN A 141 -1.21 10.34 -16.36
C ASN A 141 -1.44 11.77 -15.84
N LYS A 142 -2.71 12.16 -15.63
CA LYS A 142 -3.02 13.48 -15.06
C LYS A 142 -2.36 13.72 -13.69
N MET A 143 -2.34 12.71 -12.80
CA MET A 143 -1.71 12.86 -11.49
C MET A 143 -0.19 13.01 -11.59
N LEU A 144 0.42 12.34 -12.56
CA LEU A 144 1.86 12.44 -12.84
C LEU A 144 2.22 13.81 -13.42
N GLU A 145 1.40 14.35 -14.31
CA GLU A 145 1.53 15.73 -14.85
C GLU A 145 1.42 16.78 -13.73
N GLU A 146 0.57 16.54 -12.72
CA GLU A 146 0.45 17.36 -11.53
C GLU A 146 1.65 17.18 -10.56
N GLY A 147 2.63 16.33 -10.90
CA GLY A 147 3.85 16.10 -10.13
C GLY A 147 3.71 15.09 -8.98
N TYR A 148 2.63 14.33 -8.89
CA TYR A 148 2.44 13.29 -7.87
C TYR A 148 3.00 11.95 -8.33
N ASN A 149 3.54 11.18 -7.39
CA ASN A 149 3.85 9.77 -7.66
C ASN A 149 2.56 8.92 -7.67
N VAL A 150 2.64 7.73 -8.24
CA VAL A 150 1.56 6.74 -8.19
C VAL A 150 2.00 5.56 -7.35
N CYS A 151 1.09 5.09 -6.48
CA CYS A 151 1.33 3.95 -5.61
C CYS A 151 0.30 2.85 -5.88
N ILE A 152 0.78 1.63 -6.15
CA ILE A 152 -0.07 0.49 -6.49
C ILE A 152 0.40 -0.75 -5.73
N PHE A 153 -0.55 -1.51 -5.19
CA PHE A 153 -0.34 -2.88 -4.77
C PHE A 153 -0.72 -3.81 -5.94
N PRO A 154 0.24 -4.37 -6.67
CA PRO A 154 -0.03 -5.05 -7.94
C PRO A 154 -0.71 -6.42 -7.77
N GLU A 155 -0.73 -6.97 -6.56
CA GLU A 155 -1.47 -8.20 -6.22
C GLU A 155 -2.99 -8.04 -6.39
N VAL A 156 -3.50 -6.81 -6.35
CA VAL A 156 -4.91 -6.41 -6.55
C VAL A 156 -5.88 -7.02 -5.54
N HIS A 157 -5.73 -8.31 -5.22
CA HIS A 157 -6.53 -9.06 -4.25
C HIS A 157 -5.60 -9.87 -3.34
N TYR A 158 -6.02 -10.09 -2.11
CA TYR A 158 -5.37 -10.94 -1.10
C TYR A 158 -6.30 -12.12 -0.80
N TRP A 159 -6.52 -12.93 -1.83
CA TRP A 159 -7.51 -14.01 -1.77
C TRP A 159 -7.03 -15.25 -1.05
N ASP A 160 -5.72 -15.47 -1.07
CA ASP A 160 -5.15 -16.70 -0.58
C ASP A 160 -3.96 -16.39 0.34
N ASP A 161 -4.23 -16.43 1.64
CA ASP A 161 -3.20 -16.27 2.67
C ASP A 161 -2.21 -17.44 2.72
N THR A 162 -2.48 -18.55 2.01
CA THR A 162 -1.61 -19.73 1.92
C THR A 162 -0.49 -19.60 0.91
N VAL A 163 -0.47 -18.54 0.10
CA VAL A 163 0.65 -18.25 -0.81
C VAL A 163 1.53 -17.12 -0.26
N LEU A 164 2.80 -17.15 -0.56
CA LEU A 164 3.76 -16.15 -0.07
C LEU A 164 3.48 -14.76 -0.65
N LEU A 165 3.23 -14.69 -1.94
CA LEU A 165 2.97 -13.50 -2.73
C LEU A 165 1.98 -13.85 -3.82
N GLN A 166 0.92 -13.03 -4.01
CA GLN A 166 -0.06 -13.21 -5.07
C GLN A 166 0.52 -12.77 -6.42
N GLU A 167 -0.02 -13.32 -7.50
CA GLU A 167 0.36 -12.90 -8.85
C GLU A 167 0.10 -11.41 -9.10
N PHE A 168 1.06 -10.76 -9.73
CA PHE A 168 0.94 -9.36 -10.10
C PHE A 168 0.08 -9.18 -11.36
N LYS A 169 -0.76 -8.15 -11.34
CA LYS A 169 -1.59 -7.78 -12.49
C LYS A 169 -0.91 -6.73 -13.35
N ARG A 170 -1.08 -6.83 -14.65
CA ARG A 170 -0.41 -6.00 -15.67
C ARG A 170 -0.63 -4.48 -15.54
N GLY A 171 -1.71 -4.05 -14.88
CA GLY A 171 -2.14 -2.63 -14.89
C GLY A 171 -1.10 -1.65 -14.33
N ALA A 172 -0.38 -2.01 -13.27
CA ALA A 172 0.69 -1.20 -12.70
C ALA A 172 1.82 -0.98 -13.71
N PHE A 173 2.22 -2.05 -14.39
CA PHE A 173 3.34 -2.06 -15.34
C PHE A 173 3.00 -1.34 -16.64
N LYS A 174 1.74 -1.40 -17.07
CA LYS A 174 1.26 -0.58 -18.18
C LYS A 174 1.37 0.92 -17.87
N ILE A 175 0.95 1.35 -16.67
CA ILE A 175 1.12 2.76 -16.25
C ILE A 175 2.60 3.16 -16.27
N ALA A 176 3.50 2.29 -15.81
CA ALA A 176 4.92 2.57 -15.81
C ALA A 176 5.48 2.77 -17.23
N ILE A 177 5.16 1.87 -18.16
CA ILE A 177 5.63 1.93 -19.55
C ILE A 177 5.02 3.12 -20.29
N ASP A 178 3.69 3.31 -20.21
CA ASP A 178 2.98 4.40 -20.91
C ASP A 178 3.50 5.79 -20.52
N ASN A 179 4.06 5.94 -19.31
CA ASN A 179 4.54 7.21 -18.78
C ASN A 179 6.06 7.26 -18.58
N ASN A 180 6.77 6.26 -19.05
CA ASN A 180 8.23 6.10 -18.84
C ASN A 180 8.65 6.31 -17.37
N LEU A 181 7.94 5.67 -16.44
CA LEU A 181 8.17 5.82 -15.00
C LEU A 181 9.06 4.72 -14.45
N PRO A 182 10.16 5.03 -13.79
CA PRO A 182 10.88 4.03 -13.03
C PRO A 182 9.99 3.45 -11.94
N ILE A 183 10.11 2.14 -11.72
CA ILE A 183 9.36 1.43 -10.67
C ILE A 183 10.25 1.29 -9.44
N ILE A 184 9.74 1.67 -8.28
CA ILE A 184 10.42 1.47 -6.99
C ILE A 184 9.69 0.39 -6.22
N PRO A 185 10.24 -0.84 -6.13
CA PRO A 185 9.66 -1.91 -5.36
C PRO A 185 9.97 -1.74 -3.86
N LEU A 186 8.96 -1.94 -3.02
CA LEU A 186 9.08 -2.03 -1.57
C LEU A 186 8.72 -3.43 -1.11
N VAL A 187 9.38 -3.91 -0.06
CA VAL A 187 9.07 -5.19 0.57
C VAL A 187 8.66 -4.97 2.02
N PHE A 188 7.45 -5.41 2.37
CA PHE A 188 6.90 -5.44 3.71
C PHE A 188 7.02 -6.86 4.27
N TYR A 189 8.01 -7.10 5.14
CA TYR A 189 8.32 -8.45 5.60
C TYR A 189 7.35 -9.00 6.65
N ASP A 190 6.89 -8.14 7.56
CA ASP A 190 6.36 -8.61 8.84
C ASP A 190 4.83 -8.57 8.95
N LEU A 191 4.13 -7.76 8.13
CA LEU A 191 2.70 -7.49 8.30
C LEU A 191 1.83 -8.72 8.12
N LYS A 192 2.15 -9.61 7.18
CA LYS A 192 1.44 -10.89 7.00
C LYS A 192 1.44 -11.75 8.27
N LEU A 193 2.51 -11.69 9.08
CA LEU A 193 2.63 -12.43 10.34
C LEU A 193 2.07 -11.67 11.53
N LYS A 194 2.25 -10.34 11.56
CA LYS A 194 1.98 -9.52 12.74
C LYS A 194 0.59 -8.91 12.76
N HIS A 195 0.08 -8.52 11.60
CA HIS A 195 -1.23 -7.91 11.43
C HIS A 195 -1.94 -8.45 10.17
N PRO A 196 -2.26 -9.77 10.14
CA PRO A 196 -2.93 -10.37 8.99
C PRO A 196 -4.35 -9.80 8.82
N TRP A 197 -4.92 -9.96 7.62
CA TRP A 197 -6.31 -9.56 7.33
C TRP A 197 -7.32 -10.13 8.31
N TYR A 198 -7.14 -11.38 8.71
CA TYR A 198 -7.99 -12.06 9.67
C TYR A 198 -7.21 -12.33 10.97
N PRO A 199 -7.73 -11.97 12.15
CA PRO A 199 -7.01 -12.03 13.41
C PRO A 199 -6.94 -13.45 14.00
N LYS A 200 -6.48 -14.42 13.21
CA LYS A 200 -6.24 -15.80 13.67
C LYS A 200 -4.96 -15.90 14.49
N PHE A 201 -3.99 -15.04 14.18
CA PHE A 201 -2.73 -14.84 14.88
C PHE A 201 -2.26 -13.39 14.66
N GLY A 202 -1.22 -13.00 15.38
CA GLY A 202 -0.62 -11.68 15.26
C GLY A 202 0.34 -11.39 16.40
N SER A 203 1.05 -10.29 16.29
CA SER A 203 1.94 -9.79 17.36
C SER A 203 2.33 -8.35 17.11
N LEU A 204 2.68 -7.63 18.14
CA LEU A 204 3.13 -6.24 18.08
C LEU A 204 4.64 -6.14 17.74
N GLY A 205 5.12 -4.91 17.67
CA GLY A 205 6.54 -4.57 17.61
C GLY A 205 7.05 -4.16 16.22
N LYS A 206 8.30 -4.50 15.92
CA LYS A 206 9.01 -4.01 14.74
C LYS A 206 8.38 -4.49 13.42
N LEU A 207 8.16 -3.54 12.52
CA LEU A 207 7.84 -3.78 11.11
C LEU A 207 9.05 -3.41 10.27
N ARG A 208 9.57 -4.38 9.53
CA ARG A 208 10.72 -4.19 8.63
C ARG A 208 10.22 -3.93 7.23
N VAL A 209 10.84 -2.93 6.62
CA VAL A 209 10.62 -2.56 5.23
C VAL A 209 11.96 -2.44 4.53
N LYS A 210 12.03 -2.86 3.27
CA LYS A 210 13.20 -2.64 2.42
C LYS A 210 12.78 -1.96 1.14
N VAL A 211 13.51 -0.93 0.75
CA VAL A 211 13.41 -0.31 -0.57
C VAL A 211 14.40 -1.04 -1.47
N LEU A 212 13.91 -1.62 -2.56
CA LEU A 212 14.74 -2.32 -3.52
C LEU A 212 15.29 -1.34 -4.58
N ASP A 213 16.16 -1.84 -5.45
CA ASP A 213 16.67 -1.08 -6.56
C ASP A 213 15.55 -0.76 -7.56
N LYS A 214 15.60 0.44 -8.12
CA LYS A 214 14.63 0.86 -9.12
C LYS A 214 14.72 -0.02 -10.36
N ILE A 215 13.59 -0.28 -10.97
CA ILE A 215 13.46 -0.96 -12.25
C ILE A 215 13.22 0.13 -13.30
N ASN A 216 14.18 0.36 -14.17
CA ASN A 216 14.02 1.27 -15.30
C ASN A 216 13.11 0.62 -16.36
N VAL A 217 12.34 1.45 -17.03
CA VAL A 217 11.42 1.06 -18.11
C VAL A 217 11.77 1.71 -19.44
N ASP A 218 12.90 2.44 -19.51
CA ASP A 218 13.33 3.17 -20.69
C ASP A 218 13.40 2.23 -21.92
N GLY A 219 12.74 2.63 -23.01
CA GLY A 219 12.68 1.88 -24.25
C GLY A 219 11.77 0.66 -24.25
N LEU A 220 11.12 0.32 -23.11
CA LEU A 220 10.15 -0.77 -23.05
C LEU A 220 8.82 -0.35 -23.71
N LYS A 221 8.16 -1.34 -24.32
CA LYS A 221 6.87 -1.19 -25.01
C LYS A 221 5.79 -2.04 -24.36
N GLU A 222 4.55 -1.91 -24.84
CA GLU A 222 3.41 -2.66 -24.31
C GLU A 222 3.60 -4.19 -24.35
N GLU A 223 4.31 -4.70 -25.35
CA GLU A 223 4.69 -6.11 -25.49
C GLU A 223 5.60 -6.61 -24.35
N ASP A 224 6.36 -5.71 -23.71
CA ASP A 224 7.28 -6.04 -22.61
C ASP A 224 6.60 -6.11 -21.24
N ILE A 225 5.31 -5.74 -21.14
CA ILE A 225 4.57 -5.75 -19.87
C ILE A 225 4.66 -7.11 -19.15
N PRO A 226 4.49 -8.27 -19.81
CA PRO A 226 4.59 -9.57 -19.14
C PRO A 226 5.96 -9.81 -18.51
N MET A 227 7.04 -9.50 -19.24
CA MET A 227 8.43 -9.62 -18.78
C MET A 227 8.67 -8.70 -17.57
N LEU A 228 8.28 -7.43 -17.66
CA LEU A 228 8.42 -6.45 -16.58
C LEU A 228 7.63 -6.84 -15.33
N THR A 229 6.39 -7.34 -15.52
CA THR A 229 5.54 -7.84 -14.44
C THR A 229 6.20 -9.00 -13.70
N LYS A 230 6.71 -9.98 -14.46
CA LYS A 230 7.42 -11.13 -13.91
C LYS A 230 8.70 -10.73 -13.19
N LYS A 231 9.51 -9.84 -13.77
CA LYS A 231 10.72 -9.31 -13.13
C LYS A 231 10.43 -8.68 -11.77
N ALA A 232 9.42 -7.81 -11.71
CA ALA A 232 9.04 -7.14 -10.47
C ALA A 232 8.51 -8.12 -9.40
N PHE A 233 7.71 -9.11 -9.83
CA PHE A 233 7.23 -10.19 -8.96
C PHE A 233 8.38 -11.02 -8.40
N ASP A 234 9.30 -11.48 -9.27
CA ASP A 234 10.41 -12.35 -8.89
C ASP A 234 11.35 -11.65 -7.90
N ILE A 235 11.65 -10.37 -8.09
CA ILE A 235 12.50 -9.58 -7.18
C ILE A 235 11.87 -9.48 -5.79
N ILE A 236 10.57 -9.15 -5.69
CA ILE A 236 9.88 -9.04 -4.40
C ILE A 236 9.76 -10.42 -3.74
N LYS A 237 9.41 -11.45 -4.51
CA LYS A 237 9.30 -12.82 -4.01
C LYS A 237 10.63 -13.33 -3.45
N LEU A 238 11.71 -13.19 -4.21
CA LEU A 238 13.06 -13.59 -3.81
C LEU A 238 13.49 -12.91 -2.50
N GLU A 239 13.17 -11.62 -2.35
CA GLU A 239 13.49 -10.86 -1.15
C GLU A 239 12.70 -11.37 0.07
N LEU A 240 11.42 -11.75 -0.11
CA LEU A 240 10.60 -12.37 0.94
C LEU A 240 11.10 -13.78 1.30
N GLU A 241 11.55 -14.55 0.32
CA GLU A 241 12.12 -15.90 0.53
C GLU A 241 13.44 -15.85 1.28
N ASN A 242 14.27 -14.85 0.99
CA ASN A 242 15.58 -14.64 1.62
C ASN A 242 15.50 -13.89 2.97
N ASP A 243 14.31 -13.57 3.48
CA ASP A 243 14.19 -12.94 4.80
C ASP A 243 14.81 -13.83 5.90
N PRO A 244 15.87 -13.38 6.60
CA PRO A 244 16.51 -14.16 7.65
C PRO A 244 15.54 -14.57 8.78
N ARG A 245 14.45 -13.81 8.98
CA ARG A 245 13.42 -14.09 9.97
C ARG A 245 12.29 -14.96 9.42
N LYS A 246 12.21 -15.13 8.10
CA LYS A 246 11.17 -15.91 7.39
C LYS A 246 9.75 -15.51 7.82
N ALA A 247 9.51 -14.21 8.04
CA ALA A 247 8.26 -13.77 8.65
C ALA A 247 7.05 -14.06 7.77
N ALA A 248 7.11 -13.71 6.47
CA ALA A 248 6.04 -13.97 5.53
C ALA A 248 5.85 -15.48 5.28
N ILE A 249 6.93 -16.25 5.20
CA ILE A 249 6.89 -17.73 5.07
C ILE A 249 6.18 -18.36 6.28
N LYS A 250 6.57 -17.98 7.50
CA LYS A 250 5.92 -18.46 8.73
C LYS A 250 4.44 -18.12 8.79
N ALA A 251 4.05 -16.96 8.28
CA ALA A 251 2.64 -16.59 8.19
C ALA A 251 1.91 -17.51 7.21
N THR A 252 2.47 -17.73 6.03
CA THR A 252 1.92 -18.62 4.99
C THR A 252 1.74 -20.05 5.52
N GLU A 253 2.74 -20.60 6.21
CA GLU A 253 2.67 -21.92 6.82
C GLU A 253 1.59 -22.00 7.92
N LYS A 254 1.44 -20.94 8.74
CA LYS A 254 0.35 -20.90 9.74
C LYS A 254 -1.01 -20.89 9.08
N TRP A 255 -1.20 -20.16 7.98
CA TRP A 255 -2.45 -20.16 7.24
C TRP A 255 -2.77 -21.51 6.62
N LYS A 256 -1.80 -22.19 6.03
CA LYS A 256 -1.96 -23.58 5.53
C LYS A 256 -2.46 -24.51 6.63
N LYS A 257 -1.90 -24.41 7.85
CA LYS A 257 -2.35 -25.23 9.01
C LYS A 257 -3.71 -24.85 9.57
N ILE A 258 -4.18 -23.62 9.38
CA ILE A 258 -5.49 -23.17 9.86
C ILE A 258 -6.61 -23.54 8.89
N LEU A 259 -6.31 -23.62 7.59
CA LEU A 259 -7.26 -23.91 6.52
C LEU A 259 -7.28 -25.39 6.09
N ALA A 260 -6.27 -26.18 6.49
CA ALA A 260 -6.27 -27.64 6.40
C ALA A 260 -7.15 -28.28 7.49
#